data_fbfe3be8269071f0fbf400af104896ca
#
_entry.id   fbfe3be8269071f0fbf400af104896ca
#
_cell.length_a   1.000
_cell.length_b   1.000
_cell.length_c   1.000
_cell.angle_alpha   90.00
_cell.angle_beta   90.00
_cell.angle_gamma   90.00
#
_symmetry.space_group_name_H-M   'P 1'
#
loop_
_entity.id
_entity.type
_entity.pdbx_description
1 polymer ?
#
loop_
_entity_poly.entity_id
_entity_poly.type
_entity_poly.pdbx_seq_one_letter_code
_entity_poly.pdbx_strand_id
1 'polypeptide(L)'
;YTRIVKQLMIDQRFREHPKRKKKAYAAARKLKTIAGRLVRDVERNLDEVDRLSSYDEQLWLYLLVLDQKRDDKNKLYSFHAPEVKCISKGKEHKKYEFGNKSCFAITKTSGIVVGAMAFEENIYDGHAIEPQLAQVENLLGRLPETALVDRGCKGHKSILGVNIKIPGSGKGKTAYQKRKERERFRRRASIEPVIGHIKQDHRMLRNYLKGVEGDMINTLMAGAAFNMMKMLRKIRESIICILNE
;
A
#
# COMPACT_ATOMS: atom_id res chain seq x y z
N TYR A 1 -1.11 17.26 -31.39
CA TYR A 1 -2.15 16.90 -30.39
C TYR A 1 -1.99 17.55 -29.01
N THR A 2 -0.81 18.06 -28.64
CA THR A 2 -0.49 18.49 -27.26
C THR A 2 -1.51 19.45 -26.64
N ARG A 3 -1.91 20.50 -27.39
CA ARG A 3 -2.91 21.49 -26.91
C ARG A 3 -4.30 20.87 -26.70
N ILE A 4 -4.73 20.05 -27.65
CA ILE A 4 -6.04 19.37 -27.60
C ILE A 4 -6.07 18.37 -26.44
N VAL A 5 -5.01 17.57 -26.28
CA VAL A 5 -4.90 16.57 -25.22
C VAL A 5 -4.94 17.23 -23.84
N LYS A 6 -4.21 18.34 -23.62
CA LYS A 6 -4.28 19.09 -22.36
C LYS A 6 -5.71 19.51 -22.01
N GLN A 7 -6.46 20.04 -22.97
CA GLN A 7 -7.86 20.44 -22.73
C GLN A 7 -8.75 19.25 -22.41
N LEU A 8 -8.60 18.16 -23.16
CA LEU A 8 -9.37 16.93 -22.93
C LEU A 8 -9.05 16.29 -21.56
N MET A 9 -7.79 16.36 -21.10
CA MET A 9 -7.40 15.90 -19.77
C MET A 9 -8.04 16.73 -18.65
N ILE A 10 -8.23 18.03 -18.86
CA ILE A 10 -8.96 18.88 -17.91
C ILE A 10 -10.44 18.50 -17.90
N ASP A 11 -11.07 18.39 -19.08
CA ASP A 11 -12.49 18.09 -19.20
C ASP A 11 -12.85 16.73 -18.61
N GLN A 12 -12.01 15.70 -18.75
CA GLN A 12 -12.29 14.36 -18.22
C GLN A 12 -12.31 14.26 -16.68
N ARG A 13 -11.72 15.21 -15.96
CA ARG A 13 -11.70 15.22 -14.49
C ARG A 13 -13.09 15.39 -13.88
N PHE A 14 -14.04 15.94 -14.64
CA PHE A 14 -15.38 16.27 -14.16
C PHE A 14 -16.40 15.14 -14.33
N ARG A 15 -15.99 13.87 -14.24
CA ARG A 15 -16.87 12.70 -14.43
C ARG A 15 -18.02 12.63 -13.42
N GLU A 16 -17.77 13.07 -12.19
CA GLU A 16 -18.76 13.05 -11.10
C GLU A 16 -19.61 14.33 -11.05
N HIS A 17 -19.29 15.35 -11.85
CA HIS A 17 -20.02 16.61 -11.86
C HIS A 17 -21.29 16.49 -12.70
N PRO A 18 -22.50 16.72 -12.15
CA PRO A 18 -23.79 16.48 -12.84
C PRO A 18 -23.88 17.15 -14.22
N LYS A 19 -23.53 18.44 -14.31
CA LYS A 19 -23.62 19.24 -15.55
C LYS A 19 -22.50 18.96 -16.56
N ARG A 20 -21.34 18.44 -16.13
CA ARG A 20 -20.15 18.22 -16.99
C ARG A 20 -19.90 16.76 -17.34
N LYS A 21 -20.65 15.83 -16.75
CA LYS A 21 -20.47 14.38 -16.92
C LYS A 21 -20.45 13.96 -18.40
N LYS A 22 -21.40 14.42 -19.21
CA LYS A 22 -21.45 14.09 -20.65
C LYS A 22 -20.17 14.53 -21.38
N LYS A 23 -19.72 15.78 -21.13
CA LYS A 23 -18.50 16.34 -21.72
C LYS A 23 -17.25 15.56 -21.28
N ALA A 24 -17.18 15.18 -20.01
CA ALA A 24 -16.08 14.40 -19.46
C ALA A 24 -15.95 13.01 -20.11
N TYR A 25 -17.07 12.31 -20.33
CA TYR A 25 -17.07 11.02 -21.03
C TYR A 25 -16.71 11.17 -22.52
N ALA A 26 -17.17 12.22 -23.18
CA ALA A 26 -16.79 12.52 -24.56
C ALA A 26 -15.28 12.81 -24.67
N ALA A 27 -14.72 13.59 -23.75
CA ALA A 27 -13.30 13.86 -23.67
C ALA A 27 -12.47 12.59 -23.45
N ALA A 28 -12.90 11.70 -22.56
CA ALA A 28 -12.22 10.42 -22.33
C ALA A 28 -12.21 9.52 -23.57
N ARG A 29 -13.34 9.44 -24.30
CA ARG A 29 -13.40 8.69 -25.58
C ARG A 29 -12.45 9.27 -26.62
N LYS A 30 -12.42 10.60 -26.77
CA LYS A 30 -11.54 11.27 -27.72
C LYS A 30 -10.06 11.08 -27.36
N LEU A 31 -9.70 11.11 -26.07
CA LEU A 31 -8.35 10.78 -25.61
C LEU A 31 -7.97 9.34 -25.98
N LYS A 32 -8.87 8.37 -25.75
CA LYS A 32 -8.65 6.96 -26.15
C LYS A 32 -8.42 6.82 -27.66
N THR A 33 -9.21 7.52 -28.48
CA THR A 33 -9.05 7.52 -29.95
C THR A 33 -7.70 8.10 -30.37
N ILE A 34 -7.28 9.24 -29.80
CA ILE A 34 -5.99 9.88 -30.09
C ILE A 34 -4.84 8.95 -29.68
N ALA A 35 -4.88 8.39 -28.47
CA ALA A 35 -3.85 7.48 -27.98
C ALA A 35 -3.73 6.24 -28.87
N GLY A 36 -4.85 5.60 -29.24
CA GLY A 36 -4.84 4.44 -30.14
C GLY A 36 -4.30 4.75 -31.53
N ARG A 37 -4.55 5.96 -32.05
CA ARG A 37 -3.93 6.40 -33.30
C ARG A 37 -2.42 6.53 -33.17
N LEU A 38 -1.94 7.18 -32.12
CA LEU A 38 -0.50 7.37 -31.88
C LEU A 38 0.22 6.04 -31.72
N VAL A 39 -0.36 5.08 -30.99
CA VAL A 39 0.23 3.74 -30.82
C VAL A 39 0.37 3.07 -32.18
N ARG A 40 -0.69 3.06 -33.01
CA ARG A 40 -0.61 2.47 -34.38
C ARG A 40 0.35 3.22 -35.30
N ASP A 41 0.51 4.53 -35.12
CA ASP A 41 1.48 5.31 -35.90
C ASP A 41 2.91 4.95 -35.51
N VAL A 42 3.19 4.77 -34.20
CA VAL A 42 4.50 4.29 -33.73
C VAL A 42 4.76 2.87 -34.24
N GLU A 43 3.80 1.95 -34.06
CA GLU A 43 3.93 0.54 -34.48
C GLU A 43 4.26 0.39 -35.97
N ARG A 44 3.69 1.24 -36.82
CA ARG A 44 3.97 1.22 -38.28
C ARG A 44 5.35 1.79 -38.65
N ASN A 45 5.91 2.65 -37.82
CA ASN A 45 7.20 3.30 -38.08
C ASN A 45 8.37 2.67 -37.34
N LEU A 46 8.13 1.62 -36.55
CA LEU A 46 9.21 0.85 -35.92
C LEU A 46 9.78 -0.16 -36.89
N ASP A 47 11.10 -0.13 -37.10
CA ASP A 47 11.84 -1.14 -37.87
C ASP A 47 11.90 -2.47 -37.10
N GLU A 48 12.20 -3.58 -37.81
CA GLU A 48 12.29 -4.92 -37.20
C GLU A 48 13.34 -4.99 -36.08
N VAL A 49 14.44 -4.26 -36.20
CA VAL A 49 15.52 -4.20 -35.21
C VAL A 49 15.03 -3.52 -33.92
N ASP A 50 14.24 -2.44 -34.05
CA ASP A 50 13.66 -1.72 -32.91
C ASP A 50 12.54 -2.52 -32.22
N ARG A 51 11.85 -3.41 -32.95
CA ARG A 51 10.83 -4.33 -32.38
C ARG A 51 11.42 -5.41 -31.49
N LEU A 52 12.64 -5.86 -31.78
CA LEU A 52 13.38 -6.81 -30.94
C LEU A 52 13.94 -6.17 -29.66
N SER A 53 13.84 -4.84 -29.55
CA SER A 53 14.24 -4.07 -28.37
C SER A 53 13.04 -3.81 -27.44
N SER A 54 13.29 -3.17 -26.31
CA SER A 54 12.32 -2.88 -25.21
C SER A 54 11.02 -2.16 -25.62
N TYR A 55 10.83 -1.76 -26.88
CA TYR A 55 9.64 -1.02 -27.33
C TYR A 55 8.40 -1.90 -27.48
N ASP A 56 8.53 -3.16 -27.84
CA ASP A 56 7.40 -4.08 -28.01
C ASP A 56 6.65 -4.30 -26.67
N GLU A 57 7.39 -4.44 -25.57
CA GLU A 57 6.81 -4.55 -24.24
C GLU A 57 6.01 -3.29 -23.86
N GLN A 58 6.56 -2.10 -24.15
CA GLN A 58 5.90 -0.84 -23.87
C GLN A 58 4.65 -0.63 -24.74
N LEU A 59 4.72 -0.96 -26.03
CA LEU A 59 3.56 -0.89 -26.94
C LEU A 59 2.48 -1.85 -26.50
N TRP A 60 2.82 -3.06 -26.09
CA TRP A 60 1.87 -4.01 -25.56
C TRP A 60 1.15 -3.48 -24.31
N LEU A 61 1.86 -2.84 -23.38
CA LEU A 61 1.27 -2.20 -22.20
C LEU A 61 0.28 -1.08 -22.61
N TYR A 62 0.60 -0.26 -23.63
CA TYR A 62 -0.31 0.77 -24.11
C TYR A 62 -1.58 0.18 -24.74
N LEU A 63 -1.44 -0.87 -25.54
CA LEU A 63 -2.58 -1.58 -26.13
C LEU A 63 -3.47 -2.20 -25.04
N LEU A 64 -2.87 -2.81 -24.03
CA LEU A 64 -3.57 -3.38 -22.88
C LEU A 64 -4.44 -2.33 -22.18
N VAL A 65 -3.88 -1.13 -21.91
CA VAL A 65 -4.66 -0.03 -21.30
C VAL A 65 -5.74 0.49 -22.22
N LEU A 66 -5.50 0.54 -23.53
CA LEU A 66 -6.49 0.98 -24.50
C LEU A 66 -7.68 0.02 -24.58
N ASP A 67 -7.46 -1.27 -24.43
CA ASP A 67 -8.52 -2.29 -24.50
C ASP A 67 -9.25 -2.47 -23.16
N GLN A 68 -8.67 -2.08 -22.04
CA GLN A 68 -9.28 -2.21 -20.73
C GLN A 68 -10.69 -1.62 -20.65
N LYS A 69 -11.60 -2.39 -20.06
CA LYS A 69 -12.96 -1.99 -19.69
C LYS A 69 -13.06 -1.73 -18.19
N ARG A 70 -14.16 -1.10 -17.78
CA ARG A 70 -14.39 -0.74 -16.36
C ARG A 70 -14.39 -1.96 -15.44
N ASP A 71 -14.97 -3.06 -15.89
CA ASP A 71 -15.25 -4.23 -15.06
C ASP A 71 -14.25 -5.38 -15.25
N ASP A 72 -13.17 -5.14 -16.02
CA ASP A 72 -12.12 -6.14 -16.22
C ASP A 72 -11.39 -6.44 -14.91
N LYS A 73 -11.04 -7.72 -14.75
CA LYS A 73 -10.11 -8.18 -13.72
C LYS A 73 -8.67 -7.91 -14.19
N ASN A 74 -7.73 -7.80 -13.27
CA ASN A 74 -6.29 -7.65 -13.58
C ASN A 74 -5.94 -6.46 -14.48
N LYS A 75 -6.56 -5.31 -14.22
CA LYS A 75 -6.27 -4.07 -14.96
C LYS A 75 -4.88 -3.53 -14.66
N LEU A 76 -4.26 -2.98 -15.70
CA LEU A 76 -3.05 -2.18 -15.57
C LEU A 76 -3.42 -0.77 -15.05
N TYR A 77 -2.84 -0.35 -13.94
CA TYR A 77 -3.09 0.95 -13.32
C TYR A 77 -1.93 1.93 -13.48
N SER A 78 -0.73 1.44 -13.79
CA SER A 78 0.45 2.24 -14.03
C SER A 78 1.34 1.61 -15.10
N PHE A 79 1.84 2.40 -16.05
CA PHE A 79 2.83 1.94 -17.02
C PHE A 79 4.23 1.78 -16.40
N HIS A 80 4.54 2.58 -15.38
CA HIS A 80 5.85 2.58 -14.72
C HIS A 80 5.98 1.50 -13.65
N ALA A 81 4.85 0.97 -13.19
CA ALA A 81 4.76 -0.07 -12.18
C ALA A 81 3.55 -0.95 -12.50
N PRO A 82 3.68 -1.87 -13.49
CA PRO A 82 2.59 -2.73 -13.95
C PRO A 82 2.01 -3.64 -12.86
N GLU A 83 2.83 -3.98 -11.87
CA GLU A 83 2.50 -4.78 -10.70
C GLU A 83 1.52 -4.11 -9.72
N VAL A 84 1.30 -2.78 -9.84
CA VAL A 84 0.43 -2.02 -8.94
C VAL A 84 -1.00 -2.52 -8.98
N LYS A 85 -1.55 -2.82 -7.81
CA LYS A 85 -2.94 -3.25 -7.63
C LYS A 85 -3.83 -2.10 -7.16
N CYS A 86 -5.12 -2.21 -7.42
CA CYS A 86 -6.13 -1.30 -6.91
C CYS A 86 -6.79 -1.90 -5.67
N ILE A 87 -6.68 -1.20 -4.55
CA ILE A 87 -7.23 -1.62 -3.25
C ILE A 87 -8.43 -0.75 -2.90
N SER A 88 -9.60 -1.36 -2.79
CA SER A 88 -10.81 -0.66 -2.33
C SER A 88 -10.77 -0.48 -0.81
N LYS A 89 -10.92 0.76 -0.34
CA LYS A 89 -10.89 1.11 1.10
C LYS A 89 -12.27 1.31 1.71
N GLY A 90 -13.33 1.32 0.92
CA GLY A 90 -14.69 1.55 1.42
C GLY A 90 -14.91 2.92 2.09
N LYS A 91 -13.98 3.87 1.95
CA LYS A 91 -14.10 5.23 2.49
C LYS A 91 -14.70 6.15 1.43
N GLU A 92 -15.67 6.98 1.81
CA GLU A 92 -16.42 7.83 0.89
C GLU A 92 -15.52 8.81 0.14
N HIS A 93 -14.58 9.47 0.84
CA HIS A 93 -13.67 10.47 0.26
C HIS A 93 -12.43 9.86 -0.43
N LYS A 94 -12.08 8.61 -0.15
CA LYS A 94 -10.93 7.92 -0.75
C LYS A 94 -11.28 6.45 -1.00
N LYS A 95 -12.01 6.21 -2.08
CA LYS A 95 -12.55 4.87 -2.40
C LYS A 95 -11.47 3.86 -2.74
N TYR A 96 -10.40 4.30 -3.41
CA TYR A 96 -9.35 3.44 -3.95
C TYR A 96 -7.98 3.94 -3.52
N GLU A 97 -7.09 3.00 -3.21
CA GLU A 97 -5.65 3.19 -3.09
C GLU A 97 -4.95 2.32 -4.12
N PHE A 98 -3.84 2.81 -4.67
CA PHE A 98 -3.06 2.09 -5.67
C PHE A 98 -1.68 1.78 -5.08
N GLY A 99 -1.21 0.56 -5.29
CA GLY A 99 0.05 0.07 -4.76
C GLY A 99 -0.07 -1.37 -4.29
N ASN A 100 1.03 -1.89 -3.77
CA ASN A 100 1.08 -3.19 -3.14
C ASN A 100 0.80 -3.09 -1.65
N LYS A 101 0.37 -4.20 -1.05
CA LYS A 101 0.05 -4.27 0.37
C LYS A 101 1.33 -4.39 1.19
N SER A 102 1.50 -3.53 2.19
CA SER A 102 2.60 -3.65 3.15
C SER A 102 2.07 -3.85 4.56
N CYS A 103 2.75 -4.68 5.33
CA CYS A 103 2.43 -5.00 6.71
C CYS A 103 3.63 -4.72 7.62
N PHE A 104 3.33 -4.29 8.85
CA PHE A 104 4.33 -4.03 9.89
C PHE A 104 3.97 -4.76 11.16
N ALA A 105 4.97 -5.40 11.78
CA ALA A 105 4.88 -5.90 13.14
C ALA A 105 5.62 -4.94 14.08
N ILE A 106 4.97 -4.52 15.17
CA ILE A 106 5.49 -3.50 16.09
C ILE A 106 5.39 -4.03 17.51
N THR A 107 6.44 -3.85 18.29
CA THR A 107 6.45 -4.23 19.71
C THR A 107 5.46 -3.39 20.51
N LYS A 108 4.73 -4.06 21.41
CA LYS A 108 3.68 -3.42 22.23
C LYS A 108 4.22 -2.32 23.15
N THR A 109 5.40 -2.51 23.73
CA THR A 109 5.94 -1.63 24.77
C THR A 109 6.83 -0.55 24.20
N SER A 110 7.83 -0.93 23.43
CA SER A 110 8.81 0.00 22.86
C SER A 110 8.33 0.66 21.57
N GLY A 111 7.31 0.12 20.89
CA GLY A 111 6.84 0.63 19.60
C GLY A 111 7.91 0.56 18.50
N ILE A 112 8.80 -0.44 18.58
CA ILE A 112 9.83 -0.71 17.56
C ILE A 112 9.25 -1.63 16.50
N VAL A 113 9.53 -1.35 15.25
CA VAL A 113 9.18 -2.20 14.11
C VAL A 113 10.11 -3.40 14.13
N VAL A 114 9.53 -4.59 14.27
CA VAL A 114 10.24 -5.88 14.32
C VAL A 114 9.92 -6.79 13.14
N GLY A 115 9.10 -6.30 12.22
CA GLY A 115 8.81 -6.96 10.95
C GLY A 115 8.21 -5.96 9.98
N ALA A 116 8.62 -6.03 8.72
CA ALA A 116 8.16 -5.17 7.64
C ALA A 116 8.19 -5.96 6.33
N MET A 117 7.03 -6.15 5.71
CA MET A 117 6.88 -6.94 4.48
C MET A 117 5.98 -6.24 3.49
N ALA A 118 6.30 -6.35 2.20
CA ALA A 118 5.39 -6.05 1.11
C ALA A 118 4.90 -7.35 0.46
N PHE A 119 3.70 -7.34 -0.08
CA PHE A 119 3.07 -8.48 -0.76
C PHE A 119 2.71 -8.07 -2.18
N GLU A 120 3.03 -8.94 -3.11
CA GLU A 120 2.76 -8.71 -4.54
C GLU A 120 1.26 -8.61 -4.84
N GLU A 121 0.44 -9.32 -4.07
CA GLU A 121 -0.99 -9.32 -4.21
C GLU A 121 -1.69 -8.63 -3.04
N ASN A 122 -2.94 -8.21 -3.27
CA ASN A 122 -3.80 -7.74 -2.20
C ASN A 122 -4.37 -8.94 -1.43
N ILE A 123 -3.49 -9.69 -0.76
CA ILE A 123 -3.87 -10.86 0.03
C ILE A 123 -4.80 -10.47 1.18
N TYR A 124 -5.60 -11.43 1.64
CA TYR A 124 -6.40 -11.26 2.84
C TYR A 124 -5.52 -10.98 4.07
N ASP A 125 -5.94 -10.05 4.95
CA ASP A 125 -5.13 -9.62 6.11
C ASP A 125 -4.70 -10.77 7.02
N GLY A 126 -5.55 -11.81 7.16
CA GLY A 126 -5.24 -13.00 7.92
C GLY A 126 -4.09 -13.82 7.35
N HIS A 127 -3.94 -13.86 6.03
CA HIS A 127 -2.85 -14.59 5.36
C HIS A 127 -1.50 -13.87 5.47
N ALA A 128 -1.49 -12.56 5.77
CA ALA A 128 -0.27 -11.80 5.99
C ALA A 128 0.36 -12.07 7.36
N ILE A 129 -0.38 -12.67 8.32
CA ILE A 129 0.11 -12.85 9.69
C ILE A 129 1.22 -13.89 9.76
N GLU A 130 1.06 -15.03 9.11
CA GLU A 130 2.02 -16.13 9.17
C GLU A 130 3.40 -15.74 8.62
N PRO A 131 3.54 -15.23 7.38
CA PRO A 131 4.83 -14.78 6.87
C PRO A 131 5.42 -13.64 7.69
N GLN A 132 4.57 -12.76 8.24
CA GLN A 132 5.04 -11.68 9.12
C GLN A 132 5.60 -12.21 10.45
N LEU A 133 4.98 -13.24 11.06
CA LEU A 133 5.49 -13.89 12.26
C LEU A 133 6.78 -14.66 11.98
N ALA A 134 6.88 -15.36 10.86
CA ALA A 134 8.10 -16.03 10.43
C ALA A 134 9.27 -15.04 10.26
N GLN A 135 9.02 -13.85 9.68
CA GLN A 135 10.02 -12.78 9.60
C GLN A 135 10.45 -12.31 10.99
N VAL A 136 9.49 -12.12 11.92
CA VAL A 136 9.79 -11.72 13.30
C VAL A 136 10.64 -12.77 14.01
N GLU A 137 10.35 -14.06 13.82
CA GLU A 137 11.14 -15.16 14.38
C GLU A 137 12.56 -15.14 13.84
N ASN A 138 12.74 -15.00 12.53
CA ASN A 138 14.06 -14.91 11.91
C ASN A 138 14.89 -13.72 12.41
N LEU A 139 14.25 -12.56 12.65
CA LEU A 139 14.94 -11.36 13.11
C LEU A 139 15.24 -11.35 14.61
N LEU A 140 14.37 -11.93 15.44
CA LEU A 140 14.47 -11.86 16.90
C LEU A 140 14.91 -13.18 17.55
N GLY A 141 14.98 -14.28 16.78
CA GLY A 141 15.26 -15.63 17.28
C GLY A 141 14.15 -16.22 18.16
N ARG A 142 12.98 -15.57 18.23
CA ARG A 142 11.82 -16.01 19.02
C ARG A 142 10.52 -15.43 18.52
N LEU A 143 9.44 -16.16 18.73
CA LEU A 143 8.07 -15.71 18.49
C LEU A 143 7.48 -15.01 19.74
N PRO A 144 6.55 -14.05 19.57
CA PRO A 144 5.80 -13.49 20.68
C PRO A 144 4.72 -14.48 21.17
N GLU A 145 4.35 -14.44 22.44
CA GLU A 145 3.23 -15.24 22.95
C GLU A 145 1.88 -14.84 22.36
N THR A 146 1.73 -13.56 22.03
CA THR A 146 0.45 -13.00 21.57
C THR A 146 0.67 -11.92 20.51
N ALA A 147 -0.08 -11.99 19.41
CA ALA A 147 -0.20 -10.95 18.40
C ALA A 147 -1.57 -10.27 18.48
N LEU A 148 -1.59 -8.94 18.49
CA LEU A 148 -2.80 -8.14 18.44
C LEU A 148 -3.03 -7.68 17.00
N VAL A 149 -4.11 -8.11 16.38
CA VAL A 149 -4.40 -7.86 14.96
C VAL A 149 -5.74 -7.15 14.79
N ASP A 150 -6.03 -6.69 13.58
CA ASP A 150 -7.28 -6.02 13.25
C ASP A 150 -8.45 -6.99 13.09
N ARG A 151 -9.67 -6.45 13.08
CA ARG A 151 -10.89 -7.20 12.76
C ARG A 151 -10.86 -7.79 11.35
N GLY A 152 -10.08 -7.22 10.44
CA GLY A 152 -9.82 -7.77 9.12
C GLY A 152 -9.16 -9.15 9.12
N CYS A 153 -8.45 -9.53 10.19
CA CYS A 153 -7.71 -10.79 10.32
C CYS A 153 -8.52 -11.92 10.99
N LYS A 154 -9.82 -12.03 10.72
CA LYS A 154 -10.67 -13.07 11.31
C LYS A 154 -10.25 -14.47 10.82
N GLY A 155 -10.58 -15.51 11.63
CA GLY A 155 -10.43 -16.92 11.23
C GLY A 155 -9.33 -17.67 11.96
N HIS A 156 -8.33 -17.00 12.51
CA HIS A 156 -7.22 -17.66 13.19
C HIS A 156 -7.26 -17.40 14.71
N LYS A 157 -7.16 -18.47 15.50
CA LYS A 157 -6.99 -18.38 16.95
C LYS A 157 -5.52 -18.44 17.36
N SER A 158 -4.75 -19.23 16.62
CA SER A 158 -3.30 -19.38 16.79
C SER A 158 -2.63 -19.58 15.43
N ILE A 159 -1.44 -19.03 15.23
CA ILE A 159 -0.57 -19.21 14.07
C ILE A 159 0.86 -19.38 14.60
N LEU A 160 1.57 -20.41 14.16
CA LEU A 160 2.94 -20.75 14.64
C LEU A 160 3.06 -20.77 16.18
N GLY A 161 2.03 -21.23 16.90
CA GLY A 161 2.00 -21.23 18.36
C GLY A 161 1.68 -19.86 19.00
N VAL A 162 1.61 -18.79 18.23
CA VAL A 162 1.28 -17.44 18.70
C VAL A 162 -0.23 -17.24 18.84
N ASN A 163 -0.69 -16.78 19.99
CA ASN A 163 -2.11 -16.47 20.21
C ASN A 163 -2.54 -15.21 19.46
N ILE A 164 -3.46 -15.36 18.50
CA ILE A 164 -3.98 -14.24 17.74
C ILE A 164 -5.18 -13.63 18.45
N LYS A 165 -5.11 -12.36 18.82
CA LYS A 165 -6.18 -11.63 19.50
C LYS A 165 -6.74 -10.51 18.62
N ILE A 166 -8.04 -10.60 18.39
CA ILE A 166 -8.83 -9.65 17.58
C ILE A 166 -9.75 -8.88 18.53
N PRO A 167 -10.00 -7.57 18.29
CA PRO A 167 -10.95 -6.79 19.07
C PRO A 167 -12.35 -7.41 19.03
N GLY A 168 -12.87 -7.83 20.16
CA GLY A 168 -14.18 -8.47 20.26
C GLY A 168 -15.34 -7.47 20.17
N SER A 169 -16.57 -8.00 19.96
CA SER A 169 -17.79 -7.19 19.88
C SER A 169 -18.25 -6.62 21.24
N GLY A 170 -17.68 -7.09 22.33
CA GLY A 170 -18.10 -6.70 23.69
C GLY A 170 -19.42 -7.30 24.14
N LYS A 171 -20.16 -8.04 23.29
CA LYS A 171 -21.41 -8.71 23.70
C LYS A 171 -21.10 -9.82 24.72
N GLY A 172 -21.93 -9.90 25.79
CA GLY A 172 -21.79 -10.92 26.83
C GLY A 172 -20.62 -10.75 27.81
N LYS A 173 -19.85 -9.63 27.73
CA LYS A 173 -18.72 -9.37 28.62
C LYS A 173 -19.12 -8.44 29.78
N THR A 174 -18.55 -8.70 30.96
CA THR A 174 -18.71 -7.82 32.13
C THR A 174 -17.99 -6.47 31.91
N ALA A 175 -18.34 -5.45 32.72
CA ALA A 175 -17.69 -4.14 32.66
C ALA A 175 -16.16 -4.24 32.87
N TYR A 176 -15.70 -5.08 33.78
CA TYR A 176 -14.27 -5.35 34.02
C TYR A 176 -13.59 -5.96 32.79
N GLN A 177 -14.19 -6.98 32.17
CA GLN A 177 -13.66 -7.62 30.98
C GLN A 177 -13.58 -6.63 29.80
N LYS A 178 -14.60 -5.79 29.61
CA LYS A 178 -14.61 -4.71 28.62
C LYS A 178 -13.49 -3.69 28.85
N ARG A 179 -13.26 -3.29 30.11
CA ARG A 179 -12.18 -2.37 30.48
C ARG A 179 -10.82 -2.97 30.17
N LYS A 180 -10.54 -4.20 30.60
CA LYS A 180 -9.27 -4.91 30.37
C LYS A 180 -9.01 -5.12 28.88
N GLU A 181 -10.05 -5.40 28.09
CA GLU A 181 -9.94 -5.52 26.64
C GLU A 181 -9.65 -4.16 25.97
N ARG A 182 -10.34 -3.10 26.34
CA ARG A 182 -10.05 -1.74 25.86
C ARG A 182 -8.61 -1.33 26.13
N GLU A 183 -8.11 -1.59 27.32
CA GLU A 183 -6.72 -1.29 27.71
C GLU A 183 -5.72 -2.05 26.84
N ARG A 184 -5.98 -3.34 26.58
CA ARG A 184 -5.16 -4.18 25.68
C ARG A 184 -5.14 -3.62 24.27
N PHE A 185 -6.30 -3.27 23.70
CA PHE A 185 -6.42 -2.79 22.32
C PHE A 185 -6.15 -1.30 22.15
N ARG A 186 -6.14 -0.50 23.22
CA ARG A 186 -5.70 0.90 23.18
C ARG A 186 -4.27 1.03 22.64
N ARG A 187 -3.41 0.11 23.02
CA ARG A 187 -2.02 0.08 22.52
C ARG A 187 -1.92 -0.37 21.05
N ARG A 188 -2.88 -1.15 20.56
CA ARG A 188 -2.95 -1.44 19.12
C ARG A 188 -3.22 -0.18 18.29
N ALA A 189 -4.04 0.72 18.79
CA ALA A 189 -4.31 1.99 18.10
C ALA A 189 -3.03 2.83 17.90
N SER A 190 -1.97 2.60 18.68
CA SER A 190 -0.68 3.28 18.50
C SER A 190 0.07 2.87 17.21
N ILE A 191 -0.37 1.83 16.51
CA ILE A 191 0.22 1.44 15.21
C ILE A 191 -0.15 2.44 14.11
N GLU A 192 -1.32 3.07 14.17
CA GLU A 192 -1.79 4.01 13.15
C GLU A 192 -0.89 5.25 13.04
N PRO A 193 -0.51 5.94 14.14
CA PRO A 193 0.49 6.99 14.11
C PRO A 193 1.84 6.53 13.57
N VAL A 194 2.30 5.32 13.95
CA VAL A 194 3.57 4.76 13.45
C VAL A 194 3.52 4.58 11.94
N ILE A 195 2.45 3.99 11.41
CA ILE A 195 2.26 3.86 9.95
C ILE A 195 2.17 5.25 9.30
N GLY A 196 1.55 6.23 9.95
CA GLY A 196 1.52 7.62 9.49
C GLY A 196 2.93 8.21 9.33
N HIS A 197 3.77 8.07 10.36
CA HIS A 197 5.18 8.50 10.32
C HIS A 197 6.00 7.75 9.26
N ILE A 198 5.85 6.41 9.17
CA ILE A 198 6.53 5.62 8.14
C ILE A 198 6.17 6.13 6.73
N LYS A 199 4.90 6.46 6.50
CA LYS A 199 4.44 6.97 5.20
C LYS A 199 4.95 8.38 4.91
N GLN A 200 4.87 9.30 5.85
CA GLN A 200 5.16 10.72 5.64
C GLN A 200 6.65 11.05 5.81
N ASP A 201 7.26 10.57 6.89
CA ASP A 201 8.61 10.95 7.28
C ASP A 201 9.67 10.04 6.65
N HIS A 202 9.31 8.78 6.31
CA HIS A 202 10.23 7.76 5.81
C HIS A 202 9.89 7.29 4.39
N ARG A 203 9.30 8.19 3.58
CA ARG A 203 9.09 8.06 2.12
C ARG A 203 8.28 6.85 1.65
N MET A 204 7.55 6.18 2.53
CA MET A 204 6.72 5.04 2.12
C MET A 204 5.40 5.46 1.43
N LEU A 205 5.06 6.75 1.42
CA LEU A 205 3.86 7.24 0.72
C LEU A 205 3.94 7.01 -0.79
N ARG A 206 5.16 7.05 -1.36
CA ARG A 206 5.44 6.80 -2.77
C ARG A 206 6.74 6.03 -2.90
N ASN A 207 6.68 4.82 -3.47
CA ASN A 207 7.87 4.07 -3.81
C ASN A 207 8.48 4.59 -5.12
N TYR A 208 9.80 4.74 -5.15
CA TYR A 208 10.59 5.12 -6.34
C TYR A 208 11.39 3.93 -6.89
N LEU A 209 11.48 2.85 -6.13
CA LEU A 209 12.05 1.58 -6.58
C LEU A 209 11.00 0.83 -7.40
N LYS A 210 11.44 0.04 -8.36
CA LYS A 210 10.55 -0.70 -9.26
C LYS A 210 10.41 -2.16 -8.84
N GLY A 211 9.28 -2.74 -9.21
CA GLY A 211 8.99 -4.15 -9.02
C GLY A 211 8.69 -4.53 -7.57
N VAL A 212 8.38 -5.80 -7.38
CA VAL A 212 8.03 -6.38 -6.07
C VAL A 212 9.20 -6.29 -5.09
N GLU A 213 10.43 -6.53 -5.57
CA GLU A 213 11.64 -6.37 -4.75
C GLU A 213 11.82 -4.93 -4.29
N GLY A 214 11.56 -3.95 -5.17
CA GLY A 214 11.60 -2.54 -4.84
C GLY A 214 10.59 -2.17 -3.75
N ASP A 215 9.40 -2.74 -3.78
CA ASP A 215 8.38 -2.55 -2.73
C ASP A 215 8.81 -3.17 -1.40
N MET A 216 9.43 -4.36 -1.43
CA MET A 216 9.96 -5.02 -0.24
C MET A 216 11.09 -4.19 0.38
N ILE A 217 12.07 -3.77 -0.42
CA ILE A 217 13.20 -2.95 0.03
C ILE A 217 12.68 -1.63 0.62
N ASN A 218 11.78 -0.94 -0.07
CA ASN A 218 11.20 0.32 0.42
C ASN A 218 10.48 0.12 1.77
N THR A 219 9.72 -0.96 1.93
CA THR A 219 9.01 -1.28 3.16
C THR A 219 9.98 -1.56 4.32
N LEU A 220 11.01 -2.36 4.09
CA LEU A 220 12.05 -2.67 5.07
C LEU A 220 12.83 -1.42 5.48
N MET A 221 13.28 -0.63 4.51
CA MET A 221 14.05 0.59 4.76
C MET A 221 13.23 1.65 5.50
N ALA A 222 11.95 1.79 5.19
CA ALA A 222 11.07 2.71 5.92
C ALA A 222 10.86 2.29 7.38
N GLY A 223 10.71 0.99 7.64
CA GLY A 223 10.65 0.44 9.01
C GLY A 223 11.96 0.64 9.77
N ALA A 224 13.10 0.37 9.14
CA ALA A 224 14.43 0.58 9.71
C ALA A 224 14.68 2.06 10.04
N ALA A 225 14.38 2.97 9.10
CA ALA A 225 14.52 4.42 9.31
C ALA A 225 13.65 4.92 10.47
N PHE A 226 12.43 4.43 10.61
CA PHE A 226 11.58 4.72 11.77
C PHE A 226 12.25 4.30 13.08
N ASN A 227 12.82 3.09 13.15
CA ASN A 227 13.52 2.59 14.32
C ASN A 227 14.76 3.43 14.63
N MET A 228 15.56 3.77 13.63
CA MET A 228 16.76 4.62 13.82
C MET A 228 16.40 6.01 14.37
N MET A 229 15.37 6.66 13.83
CA MET A 229 14.89 7.94 14.34
C MET A 229 14.39 7.84 15.79
N LYS A 230 13.75 6.74 16.14
CA LYS A 230 13.31 6.49 17.51
C LYS A 230 14.47 6.29 18.46
N MET A 231 15.51 5.57 18.04
CA MET A 231 16.76 5.40 18.81
C MET A 231 17.48 6.73 19.02
N LEU A 232 17.61 7.54 17.95
CA LEU A 232 18.23 8.86 18.03
C LEU A 232 17.51 9.80 19.01
N ARG A 233 16.17 9.78 19.01
CA ARG A 233 15.38 10.56 19.99
C ARG A 233 15.69 10.13 21.41
N LYS A 234 15.74 8.83 21.67
CA LYS A 234 16.05 8.30 23.01
C LYS A 234 17.45 8.65 23.46
N ILE A 235 18.45 8.53 22.58
CA ILE A 235 19.84 8.94 22.89
C ILE A 235 19.89 10.44 23.21
N ARG A 236 19.22 11.28 22.40
CA ARG A 236 19.15 12.73 22.64
C ARG A 236 18.52 13.05 24.01
N GLU A 237 17.42 12.41 24.36
CA GLU A 237 16.76 12.58 25.67
C GLU A 237 17.70 12.20 26.82
N SER A 238 18.47 11.09 26.69
CA SER A 238 19.45 10.66 27.69
C SER A 238 20.60 11.68 27.84
N ILE A 239 21.13 12.22 26.73
CA ILE A 239 22.17 13.24 26.75
C ILE A 239 21.69 14.53 27.43
N ILE A 240 20.47 14.99 27.10
CA ILE A 240 19.88 16.19 27.73
C ILE A 240 19.71 15.98 29.24
N CYS A 241 19.30 14.79 29.67
CA CYS A 241 19.19 14.47 31.10
C CYS A 241 20.54 14.60 31.81
N ILE A 242 21.60 14.03 31.24
CA ILE A 242 22.96 14.11 31.80
C ILE A 242 23.51 15.54 31.86
N LEU A 243 23.17 16.38 30.88
CA LEU A 243 23.65 17.77 30.84
C LEU A 243 22.91 18.70 31.80
N ASN A 244 21.75 18.30 32.31
CA ASN A 244 20.93 19.06 33.26
C ASN A 244 21.11 18.60 34.73
N GLU A 245 21.95 17.59 34.98
CA GLU A 245 22.45 17.19 36.29
C GLU A 245 23.78 17.87 36.57
#